data_f56eff4fe258ee04263e7108b353e5dd
#
_entry.id   f56eff4fe258ee04263e7108b353e5dd
#
_cell.length_a   1.000
_cell.length_b   1.000
_cell.length_c   1.000
_cell.angle_alpha   90.00
_cell.angle_beta   90.00
_cell.angle_gamma   90.00
#
_symmetry.space_group_name_H-M   'P 1'
#
loop_
_entity.id
_entity.type
_entity.pdbx_description
1 polymer ?
#
loop_
_entity_poly.entity_id
_entity_poly.type
_entity_poly.pdbx_seq_one_letter_code
_entity_poly.pdbx_strand_id
1 'polypeptide(L)'
;MVAKTNTAPVIQLKGLTKRYGIGDTARDVLDSVSLKIEQGEFIAVMGPSGCGKTTLLNVIGLLDRPDGGEYSLNGASAARLSGAQRARARATQIGIVFQSFNLINRLTVLENVALPLTYQGVSRVKRLERASEILKTFHLQEREYYMPWQLSGGQMQRVAIARALVSKPSIILADEPTGNLDSRSSHVIMEELAQLHKQGNTIIMVTHNPNLTSYASRVINMLDGKIASDTKIRIASGNESEKSVKISLNARRTAKEERDNVRSAKKKSAKETKNDSYLAADERESSGSDDVEPSSSQSSDQTERKKAES
;
A
#
# COMPACT_ATOMS: atom_id res chain seq x y z
N MET A 1 -28.66 -23.05 -15.82
CA MET A 1 -28.02 -23.44 -14.52
C MET A 1 -26.54 -23.61 -14.79
N VAL A 2 -25.71 -22.62 -14.41
CA VAL A 2 -24.24 -22.72 -14.52
C VAL A 2 -23.78 -23.54 -13.33
N ALA A 3 -23.22 -24.71 -13.60
CA ALA A 3 -22.64 -25.56 -12.55
C ALA A 3 -21.61 -24.74 -11.76
N LYS A 4 -21.83 -24.59 -10.46
CA LYS A 4 -20.79 -24.10 -9.54
C LYS A 4 -19.69 -25.17 -9.51
N THR A 5 -18.64 -24.96 -10.31
CA THR A 5 -17.42 -25.73 -10.16
C THR A 5 -16.88 -25.39 -8.77
N ASN A 6 -16.93 -26.37 -7.89
CA ASN A 6 -16.41 -26.31 -6.51
C ASN A 6 -14.87 -26.38 -6.58
N THR A 7 -14.26 -25.37 -7.19
CA THR A 7 -12.79 -25.24 -7.26
C THR A 7 -12.30 -24.71 -5.92
N ALA A 8 -11.27 -25.38 -5.35
CA ALA A 8 -10.62 -24.92 -4.14
C ALA A 8 -10.14 -23.45 -4.31
N PRO A 9 -10.22 -22.62 -3.27
CA PRO A 9 -9.78 -21.24 -3.34
C PRO A 9 -8.29 -21.17 -3.69
N VAL A 10 -7.89 -20.15 -4.42
CA VAL A 10 -6.48 -19.93 -4.76
C VAL A 10 -5.66 -19.62 -3.51
N ILE A 11 -6.24 -18.89 -2.55
CA ILE A 11 -5.66 -18.64 -1.21
C ILE A 11 -6.68 -18.95 -0.15
N GLN A 12 -6.25 -19.66 0.89
CA GLN A 12 -7.02 -19.82 2.13
C GLN A 12 -6.11 -19.62 3.34
N LEU A 13 -6.46 -18.64 4.16
CA LEU A 13 -5.84 -18.34 5.45
C LEU A 13 -6.85 -18.67 6.55
N LYS A 14 -6.43 -19.32 7.65
CA LYS A 14 -7.26 -19.58 8.81
C LYS A 14 -6.49 -19.25 10.08
N GLY A 15 -6.93 -18.24 10.81
CA GLY A 15 -6.33 -17.80 12.06
C GLY A 15 -4.83 -17.48 11.92
N LEU A 16 -4.42 -16.88 10.81
CA LEU A 16 -3.02 -16.59 10.52
C LEU A 16 -2.48 -15.54 11.47
N THR A 17 -1.34 -15.82 12.10
CA THR A 17 -0.67 -14.90 13.01
C THR A 17 0.75 -14.62 12.54
N LYS A 18 1.22 -13.39 12.80
CA LYS A 18 2.61 -12.97 12.57
C LYS A 18 3.05 -12.02 13.65
N ARG A 19 4.18 -12.33 14.28
CA ARG A 19 4.79 -11.54 15.32
C ARG A 19 6.20 -11.11 14.92
N TYR A 20 6.58 -9.88 15.25
CA TYR A 20 7.93 -9.37 15.12
C TYR A 20 8.45 -8.88 16.48
N GLY A 21 9.76 -8.91 16.66
CA GLY A 21 10.44 -8.57 17.89
C GLY A 21 10.67 -9.79 18.80
N ILE A 22 11.39 -9.58 19.90
CA ILE A 22 11.75 -10.62 20.88
C ILE A 22 11.48 -10.07 22.28
N GLY A 23 11.00 -10.95 23.19
CA GLY A 23 10.69 -10.56 24.58
C GLY A 23 9.64 -9.45 24.64
N ASP A 24 9.88 -8.44 25.46
CA ASP A 24 8.94 -7.33 25.73
C ASP A 24 8.70 -6.41 24.52
N THR A 25 9.54 -6.49 23.49
CA THR A 25 9.36 -5.75 22.23
C THR A 25 8.53 -6.49 21.19
N ALA A 26 8.09 -7.72 21.48
CA ALA A 26 7.32 -8.53 20.58
C ALA A 26 5.92 -7.92 20.33
N ARG A 27 5.56 -7.75 19.05
CA ARG A 27 4.24 -7.23 18.63
C ARG A 27 3.60 -8.17 17.63
N ASP A 28 2.32 -8.46 17.84
CA ASP A 28 1.51 -9.16 16.86
C ASP A 28 1.13 -8.17 15.75
N VAL A 29 1.68 -8.39 14.55
CA VAL A 29 1.41 -7.57 13.35
C VAL A 29 0.27 -8.16 12.53
N LEU A 30 0.06 -9.47 12.60
CA LEU A 30 -1.15 -10.14 12.14
C LEU A 30 -1.72 -10.94 13.31
N ASP A 31 -3.00 -10.74 13.58
CA ASP A 31 -3.73 -11.39 14.67
C ASP A 31 -4.95 -12.13 14.14
N SER A 32 -4.82 -13.44 14.06
CA SER A 32 -5.88 -14.39 13.69
C SER A 32 -6.59 -14.07 12.37
N VAL A 33 -5.81 -13.65 11.35
CA VAL A 33 -6.35 -13.31 10.03
C VAL A 33 -6.89 -14.53 9.32
N SER A 34 -8.19 -14.51 8.99
CA SER A 34 -8.86 -15.54 8.19
C SER A 34 -9.39 -14.92 6.90
N LEU A 35 -8.98 -15.47 5.75
CA LEU A 35 -9.30 -14.93 4.44
C LEU A 35 -9.36 -16.05 3.41
N LYS A 36 -10.34 -15.97 2.51
CA LYS A 36 -10.50 -16.86 1.37
C LYS A 36 -10.53 -16.04 0.10
N ILE A 37 -9.71 -16.38 -0.87
CA ILE A 37 -9.61 -15.71 -2.16
C ILE A 37 -9.86 -16.73 -3.26
N GLU A 38 -10.85 -16.46 -4.09
CA GLU A 38 -11.18 -17.28 -5.23
C GLU A 38 -10.36 -16.86 -6.46
N GLN A 39 -10.21 -17.78 -7.40
CA GLN A 39 -9.54 -17.47 -8.66
C GLN A 39 -10.29 -16.38 -9.44
N GLY A 40 -9.57 -15.45 -10.03
CA GLY A 40 -10.14 -14.35 -10.82
C GLY A 40 -10.72 -13.20 -9.98
N GLU A 41 -10.50 -13.15 -8.64
CA GLU A 41 -10.85 -11.96 -7.86
C GLU A 41 -9.78 -10.86 -8.00
N PHE A 42 -10.21 -9.60 -8.05
CA PHE A 42 -9.33 -8.44 -7.85
C PHE A 42 -9.65 -7.83 -6.49
N ILE A 43 -8.72 -7.97 -5.56
CA ILE A 43 -8.90 -7.54 -4.16
C ILE A 43 -8.02 -6.34 -3.88
N ALA A 44 -8.61 -5.29 -3.29
CA ALA A 44 -7.88 -4.19 -2.69
C ALA A 44 -7.84 -4.36 -1.17
N VAL A 45 -6.63 -4.44 -0.61
CA VAL A 45 -6.38 -4.46 0.85
C VAL A 45 -6.03 -3.05 1.29
N MET A 46 -6.85 -2.50 2.16
CA MET A 46 -6.73 -1.14 2.67
C MET A 46 -6.59 -1.10 4.19
N GLY A 47 -6.20 0.05 4.71
CA GLY A 47 -6.09 0.33 6.14
C GLY A 47 -5.02 1.37 6.45
N PRO A 48 -4.92 1.86 7.69
CA PRO A 48 -3.91 2.84 8.10
C PRO A 48 -2.48 2.29 7.96
N SER A 49 -1.49 3.19 7.97
CA SER A 49 -0.08 2.78 7.98
C SER A 49 0.21 1.94 9.23
N GLY A 50 1.01 0.88 9.08
CA GLY A 50 1.37 -0.01 10.19
C GLY A 50 0.33 -1.07 10.58
N CYS A 51 -0.88 -1.12 9.98
CA CYS A 51 -1.91 -2.11 10.34
C CYS A 51 -1.67 -3.54 9.83
N GLY A 52 -0.52 -3.84 9.21
CA GLY A 52 -0.13 -5.21 8.81
C GLY A 52 -0.35 -5.56 7.33
N LYS A 53 -0.76 -4.65 6.44
CA LYS A 53 -1.05 -4.91 5.01
C LYS A 53 0.14 -5.52 4.26
N THR A 54 1.30 -4.86 4.30
CA THR A 54 2.53 -5.36 3.65
C THR A 54 2.99 -6.67 4.27
N THR A 55 2.81 -6.85 5.59
CA THR A 55 3.10 -8.12 6.26
C THR A 55 2.20 -9.25 5.76
N LEU A 56 0.88 -8.99 5.61
CA LEU A 56 -0.05 -9.94 5.02
C LEU A 56 0.36 -10.30 3.59
N LEU A 57 0.71 -9.29 2.78
CA LEU A 57 1.18 -9.51 1.41
C LEU A 57 2.47 -10.34 1.37
N ASN A 58 3.43 -10.09 2.27
CA ASN A 58 4.68 -10.83 2.38
C ASN A 58 4.46 -12.29 2.77
N VAL A 59 3.53 -12.57 3.69
CA VAL A 59 3.19 -13.93 4.07
C VAL A 59 2.48 -14.65 2.91
N ILE A 60 1.50 -14.02 2.28
CA ILE A 60 0.84 -14.57 1.08
C ILE A 60 1.87 -14.78 -0.05
N GLY A 61 2.80 -13.85 -0.22
CA GLY A 61 3.89 -13.91 -1.20
C GLY A 61 4.97 -14.93 -0.87
N LEU A 62 4.85 -15.67 0.22
CA LEU A 62 5.87 -16.60 0.71
C LEU A 62 7.26 -15.95 0.92
N LEU A 63 7.31 -14.64 1.06
CA LEU A 63 8.51 -13.88 1.41
C LEU A 63 8.81 -14.03 2.90
N ASP A 64 7.75 -14.07 3.73
CA ASP A 64 7.85 -14.33 5.16
C ASP A 64 7.07 -15.59 5.55
N ARG A 65 7.28 -16.07 6.78
CA ARG A 65 6.57 -17.21 7.36
C ARG A 65 5.55 -16.72 8.38
N PRO A 66 4.35 -17.28 8.42
CA PRO A 66 3.47 -17.08 9.56
C PRO A 66 4.06 -17.76 10.79
N ASP A 67 3.74 -17.24 11.97
CA ASP A 67 4.11 -17.86 13.24
C ASP A 67 3.04 -18.84 13.74
N GLY A 68 1.78 -18.66 13.29
CA GLY A 68 0.67 -19.56 13.58
C GLY A 68 -0.42 -19.53 12.52
N GLY A 69 -1.39 -20.43 12.67
CA GLY A 69 -2.50 -20.58 11.73
C GLY A 69 -2.20 -21.46 10.53
N GLU A 70 -3.17 -21.53 9.61
CA GLU A 70 -3.06 -22.30 8.38
C GLU A 70 -2.99 -21.38 7.16
N TYR A 71 -2.14 -21.76 6.21
CA TYR A 71 -2.10 -21.12 4.89
C TYR A 71 -2.06 -22.20 3.81
N SER A 72 -3.01 -22.16 2.86
CA SER A 72 -2.96 -22.95 1.63
C SER A 72 -2.97 -22.09 0.39
N LEU A 73 -2.14 -22.47 -0.59
CA LEU A 73 -2.03 -21.89 -1.91
C LEU A 73 -2.39 -22.94 -2.95
N ASN A 74 -3.40 -22.67 -3.80
CA ASN A 74 -3.94 -23.64 -4.76
C ASN A 74 -4.29 -25.00 -4.13
N GLY A 75 -4.85 -24.98 -2.91
CA GLY A 75 -5.21 -26.20 -2.16
C GLY A 75 -4.04 -26.89 -1.46
N ALA A 76 -2.79 -26.52 -1.71
CA ALA A 76 -1.62 -27.10 -1.06
C ALA A 76 -1.20 -26.30 0.19
N SER A 77 -0.83 -27.00 1.29
CA SER A 77 -0.35 -26.34 2.51
C SER A 77 0.94 -25.58 2.26
N ALA A 78 0.95 -24.28 2.57
CA ALA A 78 2.06 -23.37 2.35
C ALA A 78 2.74 -22.85 3.62
N ALA A 79 2.08 -22.98 4.79
CA ALA A 79 2.60 -22.45 6.06
C ALA A 79 3.93 -23.09 6.50
N ARG A 80 4.12 -24.40 6.20
CA ARG A 80 5.27 -25.18 6.66
C ARG A 80 6.32 -25.49 5.59
N LEU A 81 6.25 -24.83 4.43
CA LEU A 81 7.21 -25.04 3.35
C LEU A 81 8.64 -24.69 3.80
N SER A 82 9.62 -25.50 3.40
CA SER A 82 11.04 -25.18 3.55
C SER A 82 11.43 -23.95 2.73
N GLY A 83 12.60 -23.37 2.97
CA GLY A 83 13.10 -22.22 2.20
C GLY A 83 13.15 -22.49 0.67
N ALA A 84 13.65 -23.66 0.29
CA ALA A 84 13.73 -24.08 -1.12
C ALA A 84 12.33 -24.27 -1.75
N GLN A 85 11.40 -24.90 -1.02
CA GLN A 85 10.02 -25.09 -1.47
C GLN A 85 9.29 -23.75 -1.65
N ARG A 86 9.47 -22.80 -0.70
CA ARG A 86 8.91 -21.43 -0.83
C ARG A 86 9.47 -20.71 -2.04
N ALA A 87 10.79 -20.76 -2.26
CA ALA A 87 11.42 -20.13 -3.41
C ALA A 87 10.87 -20.69 -4.74
N ARG A 88 10.69 -22.02 -4.83
CA ARG A 88 10.09 -22.66 -5.99
C ARG A 88 8.62 -22.27 -6.19
N ALA A 89 7.82 -22.26 -5.13
CA ALA A 89 6.41 -21.86 -5.20
C ALA A 89 6.27 -20.38 -5.63
N ARG A 90 7.10 -19.46 -5.09
CA ARG A 90 7.15 -18.08 -5.56
C ARG A 90 7.46 -17.98 -7.05
N ALA A 91 8.50 -18.67 -7.50
CA ALA A 91 8.92 -18.60 -8.88
C ALA A 91 7.86 -19.09 -9.88
N THR A 92 6.96 -19.99 -9.45
CA THR A 92 6.01 -20.65 -10.35
C THR A 92 4.57 -20.18 -10.20
N GLN A 93 4.15 -19.72 -8.98
CA GLN A 93 2.75 -19.49 -8.65
C GLN A 93 2.44 -18.05 -8.28
N ILE A 94 3.45 -17.22 -7.98
CA ILE A 94 3.27 -15.87 -7.44
C ILE A 94 4.03 -14.86 -8.29
N GLY A 95 3.33 -13.86 -8.82
CA GLY A 95 3.93 -12.65 -9.37
C GLY A 95 3.91 -11.54 -8.34
N ILE A 96 5.01 -10.81 -8.15
CA ILE A 96 5.07 -9.70 -7.19
C ILE A 96 5.47 -8.42 -7.91
N VAL A 97 4.65 -7.39 -7.71
CA VAL A 97 4.85 -6.01 -8.17
C VAL A 97 5.06 -5.14 -6.94
N PHE A 98 6.24 -4.55 -6.82
CA PHE A 98 6.62 -3.70 -5.68
C PHE A 98 6.45 -2.22 -5.99
N GLN A 99 6.25 -1.42 -4.98
CA GLN A 99 6.20 0.04 -5.06
C GLN A 99 7.50 0.62 -5.65
N SER A 100 8.65 0.10 -5.24
CA SER A 100 9.99 0.57 -5.68
C SER A 100 10.50 -0.17 -6.92
N PHE A 101 9.61 -0.80 -7.71
CA PHE A 101 9.94 -1.57 -8.92
C PHE A 101 10.84 -2.79 -8.66
N ASN A 102 11.82 -2.69 -7.80
CA ASN A 102 12.82 -3.71 -7.44
C ASN A 102 13.47 -4.37 -8.68
N LEU A 103 13.81 -3.56 -9.67
CA LEU A 103 14.56 -3.98 -10.83
C LEU A 103 16.05 -4.07 -10.48
N ILE A 104 16.74 -5.06 -11.04
CA ILE A 104 18.17 -5.23 -10.86
C ILE A 104 18.89 -4.29 -11.84
N ASN A 105 19.56 -3.26 -11.34
CA ASN A 105 20.14 -2.18 -12.13
C ASN A 105 21.23 -2.65 -13.11
N ARG A 106 21.92 -3.75 -12.81
CA ARG A 106 22.97 -4.35 -13.66
C ARG A 106 22.45 -5.28 -14.76
N LEU A 107 21.16 -5.52 -14.82
CA LEU A 107 20.48 -6.33 -15.82
C LEU A 107 19.67 -5.43 -16.75
N THR A 108 19.61 -5.80 -18.03
CA THR A 108 18.72 -5.17 -19.00
C THR A 108 17.25 -5.39 -18.63
N VAL A 109 16.35 -4.67 -19.27
CA VAL A 109 14.89 -4.86 -19.16
C VAL A 109 14.51 -6.31 -19.47
N LEU A 110 15.01 -6.84 -20.58
CA LEU A 110 14.78 -8.21 -21.01
C LEU A 110 15.25 -9.24 -19.96
N GLU A 111 16.44 -9.03 -19.41
CA GLU A 111 17.02 -9.93 -18.40
C GLU A 111 16.27 -9.83 -17.05
N ASN A 112 15.83 -8.64 -16.66
CA ASN A 112 14.98 -8.46 -15.48
C ASN A 112 13.66 -9.24 -15.60
N VAL A 113 13.01 -9.17 -16.75
CA VAL A 113 11.77 -9.91 -17.02
C VAL A 113 12.00 -11.41 -17.10
N ALA A 114 13.12 -11.85 -17.68
CA ALA A 114 13.48 -13.27 -17.80
C ALA A 114 13.87 -13.94 -16.46
N LEU A 115 14.20 -13.14 -15.42
CA LEU A 115 14.79 -13.62 -14.17
C LEU A 115 13.98 -14.71 -13.45
N PRO A 116 12.63 -14.60 -13.28
CA PRO A 116 11.85 -15.64 -12.63
C PRO A 116 11.96 -17.01 -13.32
N LEU A 117 12.07 -17.04 -14.63
CA LEU A 117 12.19 -18.26 -15.41
C LEU A 117 13.54 -18.97 -15.20
N THR A 118 14.57 -18.23 -14.74
CA THR A 118 15.86 -18.82 -14.34
C THR A 118 15.68 -19.76 -13.15
N TYR A 119 14.89 -19.35 -12.17
CA TYR A 119 14.58 -20.16 -10.99
C TYR A 119 13.67 -21.36 -11.28
N GLN A 120 12.99 -21.34 -12.43
CA GLN A 120 12.23 -22.48 -12.94
C GLN A 120 13.07 -23.47 -13.76
N GLY A 121 14.36 -23.18 -13.98
CA GLY A 121 15.25 -24.01 -14.79
C GLY A 121 15.03 -23.90 -16.30
N VAL A 122 14.35 -22.85 -16.79
CA VAL A 122 14.14 -22.61 -18.22
C VAL A 122 15.46 -22.21 -18.88
N SER A 123 15.80 -22.80 -20.01
CA SER A 123 17.04 -22.48 -20.77
C SER A 123 17.10 -21.00 -21.15
N ARG A 124 18.34 -20.47 -21.30
CA ARG A 124 18.56 -19.04 -21.58
C ARG A 124 17.80 -18.56 -22.82
N VAL A 125 17.84 -19.30 -23.89
CA VAL A 125 17.16 -18.92 -25.15
C VAL A 125 15.65 -18.81 -24.91
N LYS A 126 15.01 -19.86 -24.38
CA LYS A 126 13.55 -19.88 -24.15
C LYS A 126 13.07 -18.83 -23.16
N ARG A 127 13.85 -18.52 -22.11
CA ARG A 127 13.42 -17.49 -21.14
C ARG A 127 13.52 -16.08 -21.72
N LEU A 128 14.51 -15.78 -22.56
CA LEU A 128 14.62 -14.49 -23.24
C LEU A 128 13.53 -14.31 -24.30
N GLU A 129 13.21 -15.36 -25.07
CA GLU A 129 12.07 -15.35 -26.01
C GLU A 129 10.76 -15.02 -25.29
N ARG A 130 10.44 -15.73 -24.19
CA ARG A 130 9.22 -15.47 -23.41
C ARG A 130 9.21 -14.06 -22.79
N ALA A 131 10.36 -13.58 -22.35
CA ALA A 131 10.47 -12.23 -21.81
C ALA A 131 10.26 -11.17 -22.90
N SER A 132 10.78 -11.36 -24.11
CA SER A 132 10.53 -10.49 -25.26
C SER A 132 9.04 -10.48 -25.65
N GLU A 133 8.40 -11.66 -25.71
CA GLU A 133 6.96 -11.77 -26.01
C GLU A 133 6.10 -10.96 -25.01
N ILE A 134 6.38 -11.09 -23.70
CA ILE A 134 5.60 -10.35 -22.71
C ILE A 134 5.93 -8.84 -22.74
N LEU A 135 7.15 -8.42 -23.01
CA LEU A 135 7.49 -7.01 -23.17
C LEU A 135 6.76 -6.35 -24.33
N LYS A 136 6.46 -7.08 -25.41
CA LYS A 136 5.63 -6.60 -26.54
C LYS A 136 4.21 -6.26 -26.07
N THR A 137 3.61 -7.05 -25.17
CA THR A 137 2.25 -6.77 -24.66
C THR A 137 2.19 -5.50 -23.82
N PHE A 138 3.33 -5.07 -23.27
CA PHE A 138 3.46 -3.82 -22.49
C PHE A 138 4.07 -2.65 -23.30
N HIS A 139 4.20 -2.81 -24.62
CA HIS A 139 4.78 -1.78 -25.52
C HIS A 139 6.20 -1.36 -25.13
N LEU A 140 7.02 -2.34 -24.74
CA LEU A 140 8.40 -2.14 -24.31
C LEU A 140 9.43 -2.85 -25.20
N GLN A 141 9.03 -3.35 -26.37
CA GLN A 141 9.93 -4.10 -27.29
C GLN A 141 11.16 -3.29 -27.70
N GLU A 142 11.03 -1.98 -27.91
CA GLU A 142 12.14 -1.11 -28.28
C GLU A 142 13.09 -0.80 -27.09
N ARG A 143 12.72 -1.20 -25.88
CA ARG A 143 13.44 -0.95 -24.65
C ARG A 143 14.06 -2.22 -24.04
N GLU A 144 14.00 -3.36 -24.71
CA GLU A 144 14.46 -4.66 -24.20
C GLU A 144 15.89 -4.66 -23.70
N TYR A 145 16.77 -3.92 -24.39
CA TYR A 145 18.20 -3.82 -24.07
C TYR A 145 18.56 -2.62 -23.22
N TYR A 146 17.58 -1.81 -22.82
CA TYR A 146 17.80 -0.68 -21.92
C TYR A 146 18.06 -1.16 -20.49
N MET A 147 18.83 -0.37 -19.75
CA MET A 147 19.01 -0.56 -18.32
C MET A 147 17.87 0.15 -17.54
N PRO A 148 17.52 -0.29 -16.33
CA PRO A 148 16.43 0.32 -15.55
C PRO A 148 16.54 1.83 -15.40
N TRP A 149 17.74 2.37 -15.20
CA TRP A 149 17.98 3.81 -15.03
C TRP A 149 17.75 4.64 -16.31
N GLN A 150 17.56 4.01 -17.46
CA GLN A 150 17.21 4.68 -18.73
C GLN A 150 15.70 4.79 -18.94
N LEU A 151 14.89 4.29 -18.00
CA LEU A 151 13.43 4.23 -18.10
C LEU A 151 12.75 5.28 -17.23
N SER A 152 11.58 5.74 -17.65
CA SER A 152 10.66 6.49 -16.78
C SER A 152 10.06 5.59 -15.69
N GLY A 153 9.54 6.16 -14.59
CA GLY A 153 8.89 5.42 -13.51
C GLY A 153 7.77 4.50 -14.01
N GLY A 154 6.90 5.01 -14.90
CA GLY A 154 5.83 4.21 -15.50
C GLY A 154 6.35 3.06 -16.37
N GLN A 155 7.46 3.26 -17.09
CA GLN A 155 8.11 2.18 -17.85
C GLN A 155 8.74 1.13 -16.92
N MET A 156 9.42 1.55 -15.85
CA MET A 156 9.95 0.63 -14.82
C MET A 156 8.85 -0.20 -14.18
N GLN A 157 7.69 0.40 -13.91
CA GLN A 157 6.56 -0.34 -13.35
C GLN A 157 5.99 -1.36 -14.33
N ARG A 158 5.87 -1.02 -15.62
CA ARG A 158 5.46 -2.01 -16.64
C ARG A 158 6.46 -3.16 -16.77
N VAL A 159 7.76 -2.89 -16.66
CA VAL A 159 8.79 -3.96 -16.60
C VAL A 159 8.59 -4.84 -15.37
N ALA A 160 8.28 -4.25 -14.20
CA ALA A 160 8.01 -5.01 -12.98
C ALA A 160 6.74 -5.89 -13.11
N ILE A 161 5.69 -5.39 -13.77
CA ILE A 161 4.47 -6.15 -14.07
C ILE A 161 4.78 -7.27 -15.07
N ALA A 162 5.50 -6.99 -16.15
CA ALA A 162 5.91 -7.99 -17.13
C ALA A 162 6.73 -9.10 -16.47
N ARG A 163 7.68 -8.75 -15.58
CA ARG A 163 8.44 -9.71 -14.77
C ARG A 163 7.54 -10.56 -13.89
N ALA A 164 6.53 -9.98 -13.26
CA ALA A 164 5.59 -10.73 -12.43
C ALA A 164 4.77 -11.74 -13.24
N LEU A 165 4.46 -11.44 -14.50
CA LEU A 165 3.59 -12.24 -15.36
C LEU A 165 4.30 -13.32 -16.18
N VAL A 166 5.61 -13.19 -16.42
CA VAL A 166 6.38 -14.07 -17.33
C VAL A 166 6.30 -15.55 -16.94
N SER A 167 6.13 -15.84 -15.65
CA SER A 167 5.95 -17.19 -15.10
C SER A 167 4.52 -17.70 -15.20
N LYS A 168 3.56 -16.93 -15.69
CA LYS A 168 2.11 -17.24 -15.71
C LYS A 168 1.62 -17.65 -14.32
N PRO A 169 1.74 -16.77 -13.32
CA PRO A 169 1.45 -17.09 -11.92
C PRO A 169 -0.05 -17.28 -11.69
N SER A 170 -0.42 -18.01 -10.62
CA SER A 170 -1.81 -18.15 -10.18
C SER A 170 -2.36 -16.86 -9.54
N ILE A 171 -1.45 -16.06 -8.95
CA ILE A 171 -1.79 -14.80 -8.28
C ILE A 171 -0.75 -13.72 -8.57
N ILE A 172 -1.21 -12.48 -8.62
CA ILE A 172 -0.39 -11.27 -8.71
C ILE A 172 -0.59 -10.49 -7.42
N LEU A 173 0.50 -10.22 -6.72
CA LEU A 173 0.54 -9.39 -5.53
C LEU A 173 1.12 -8.03 -5.91
N ALA A 174 0.42 -6.95 -5.60
CA ALA A 174 0.85 -5.58 -5.90
C ALA A 174 0.90 -4.75 -4.62
N ASP A 175 2.09 -4.39 -4.17
CA ASP A 175 2.30 -3.53 -3.01
C ASP A 175 2.46 -2.08 -3.47
N GLU A 176 1.43 -1.24 -3.23
CA GLU A 176 1.40 0.18 -3.61
C GLU A 176 1.84 0.42 -5.07
N PRO A 177 1.25 -0.26 -6.09
CA PRO A 177 1.82 -0.34 -7.43
C PRO A 177 1.92 1.00 -8.16
N THR A 178 1.32 2.06 -7.62
CA THR A 178 1.33 3.41 -8.19
C THR A 178 1.94 4.45 -7.26
N GLY A 179 2.48 4.04 -6.10
CA GLY A 179 2.93 4.95 -5.04
C GLY A 179 4.09 5.88 -5.45
N ASN A 180 4.90 5.48 -6.42
CA ASN A 180 6.06 6.25 -6.93
C ASN A 180 5.85 6.82 -8.34
N LEU A 181 4.58 6.95 -8.78
CA LEU A 181 4.23 7.40 -10.12
C LEU A 181 3.43 8.70 -10.09
N ASP A 182 3.54 9.49 -11.16
CA ASP A 182 2.64 10.58 -11.42
C ASP A 182 1.20 10.09 -11.72
N SER A 183 0.23 11.00 -11.66
CA SER A 183 -1.19 10.66 -11.79
C SER A 183 -1.53 10.00 -13.13
N ARG A 184 -0.89 10.42 -14.22
CA ARG A 184 -1.13 9.88 -15.56
C ARG A 184 -0.59 8.47 -15.68
N SER A 185 0.65 8.25 -15.25
CA SER A 185 1.29 6.93 -15.20
C SER A 185 0.54 5.98 -14.28
N SER A 186 0.07 6.47 -13.13
CA SER A 186 -0.75 5.71 -12.19
C SER A 186 -2.03 5.18 -12.82
N HIS A 187 -2.74 6.02 -13.57
CA HIS A 187 -3.97 5.61 -14.27
C HIS A 187 -3.68 4.51 -15.30
N VAL A 188 -2.64 4.67 -16.11
CA VAL A 188 -2.23 3.67 -17.12
C VAL A 188 -1.92 2.33 -16.46
N ILE A 189 -1.16 2.31 -15.37
CA ILE A 189 -0.82 1.06 -14.65
C ILE A 189 -2.07 0.39 -14.07
N MET A 190 -3.02 1.16 -13.53
CA MET A 190 -4.27 0.60 -13.02
C MET A 190 -5.17 0.03 -14.12
N GLU A 191 -5.21 0.66 -15.28
CA GLU A 191 -5.91 0.13 -16.46
C GLU A 191 -5.29 -1.20 -16.93
N GLU A 192 -3.96 -1.29 -16.95
CA GLU A 192 -3.25 -2.53 -17.28
C GLU A 192 -3.58 -3.65 -16.28
N LEU A 193 -3.57 -3.38 -14.97
CA LEU A 193 -3.98 -4.36 -13.94
C LEU A 193 -5.45 -4.76 -14.10
N ALA A 194 -6.35 -3.81 -14.42
CA ALA A 194 -7.76 -4.11 -14.67
C ALA A 194 -7.95 -5.00 -15.91
N GLN A 195 -7.16 -4.79 -16.97
CA GLN A 195 -7.17 -5.66 -18.14
C GLN A 195 -6.69 -7.07 -17.81
N LEU A 196 -5.63 -7.21 -17.03
CA LEU A 196 -5.14 -8.50 -16.54
C LEU A 196 -6.22 -9.23 -15.72
N HIS A 197 -6.94 -8.52 -14.86
CA HIS A 197 -8.07 -9.08 -14.12
C HIS A 197 -9.17 -9.58 -15.07
N LYS A 198 -9.57 -8.80 -16.09
CA LYS A 198 -10.54 -9.21 -17.11
C LYS A 198 -10.12 -10.47 -17.89
N GLN A 199 -8.80 -10.70 -18.00
CA GLN A 199 -8.22 -11.92 -18.59
C GLN A 199 -8.24 -13.14 -17.66
N GLY A 200 -8.78 -13.00 -16.43
CA GLY A 200 -8.93 -14.07 -15.45
C GLY A 200 -7.80 -14.16 -14.42
N ASN A 201 -6.87 -13.20 -14.39
CA ASN A 201 -5.82 -13.17 -13.37
C ASN A 201 -6.40 -12.80 -12.00
N THR A 202 -5.91 -13.48 -10.94
CA THR A 202 -6.22 -13.12 -9.55
C THR A 202 -5.23 -12.07 -9.07
N ILE A 203 -5.74 -10.94 -8.57
CA ILE A 203 -4.90 -9.79 -8.17
C ILE A 203 -5.21 -9.41 -6.73
N ILE A 204 -4.17 -9.24 -5.92
CA ILE A 204 -4.26 -8.69 -4.57
C ILE A 204 -3.40 -7.44 -4.52
N MET A 205 -4.04 -6.30 -4.38
CA MET A 205 -3.39 -4.99 -4.33
C MET A 205 -3.48 -4.43 -2.92
N VAL A 206 -2.35 -4.06 -2.35
CA VAL A 206 -2.28 -3.23 -1.14
C VAL A 206 -2.21 -1.78 -1.57
N THR A 207 -3.06 -0.93 -1.00
CA THR A 207 -3.01 0.51 -1.23
C THR A 207 -3.62 1.30 -0.08
N HIS A 208 -3.13 2.52 0.13
CA HIS A 208 -3.74 3.49 1.03
C HIS A 208 -4.62 4.52 0.26
N ASN A 209 -4.60 4.48 -1.07
CA ASN A 209 -5.39 5.39 -1.92
C ASN A 209 -6.78 4.83 -2.18
N PRO A 210 -7.85 5.44 -1.61
CA PRO A 210 -9.21 4.95 -1.77
C PRO A 210 -9.73 5.03 -3.22
N ASN A 211 -9.17 5.90 -4.07
CA ASN A 211 -9.61 6.02 -5.45
C ASN A 211 -9.27 4.78 -6.28
N LEU A 212 -8.25 4.02 -5.88
CA LEU A 212 -7.85 2.80 -6.57
C LEU A 212 -8.77 1.61 -6.29
N THR A 213 -9.62 1.69 -5.26
CA THR A 213 -10.58 0.61 -4.94
C THR A 213 -11.65 0.42 -6.02
N SER A 214 -11.88 1.42 -6.87
CA SER A 214 -12.83 1.32 -7.98
C SER A 214 -12.45 0.28 -9.04
N TYR A 215 -11.17 -0.10 -9.10
CA TYR A 215 -10.66 -1.15 -9.99
C TYR A 215 -10.84 -2.56 -9.42
N ALA A 216 -11.06 -2.68 -8.10
CA ALA A 216 -11.18 -3.96 -7.42
C ALA A 216 -12.62 -4.46 -7.39
N SER A 217 -12.80 -5.78 -7.44
CA SER A 217 -14.09 -6.45 -7.24
C SER A 217 -14.45 -6.67 -5.77
N ARG A 218 -13.45 -6.52 -4.86
CA ARG A 218 -13.58 -6.74 -3.42
C ARG A 218 -12.61 -5.86 -2.66
N VAL A 219 -13.07 -5.27 -1.55
CA VAL A 219 -12.25 -4.43 -0.67
C VAL A 219 -12.19 -5.05 0.71
N ILE A 220 -10.99 -5.25 1.21
CA ILE A 220 -10.68 -5.72 2.56
C ILE A 220 -10.05 -4.56 3.32
N ASN A 221 -10.66 -4.16 4.43
CA ASN A 221 -10.07 -3.16 5.32
C ASN A 221 -9.41 -3.86 6.50
N MET A 222 -8.15 -3.55 6.72
CA MET A 222 -7.37 -4.03 7.87
C MET A 222 -7.24 -2.94 8.92
N LEU A 223 -7.31 -3.33 10.19
CA LEU A 223 -7.05 -2.50 11.35
C LEU A 223 -6.36 -3.34 12.41
N ASP A 224 -5.25 -2.85 12.97
CA ASP A 224 -4.52 -3.47 14.09
C ASP A 224 -4.28 -4.98 13.89
N GLY A 225 -3.78 -5.35 12.72
CA GLY A 225 -3.44 -6.73 12.37
C GLY A 225 -4.62 -7.65 12.05
N LYS A 226 -5.85 -7.13 12.04
CA LYS A 226 -7.09 -7.90 11.78
C LYS A 226 -7.82 -7.42 10.53
N ILE A 227 -8.69 -8.28 10.00
CA ILE A 227 -9.66 -7.86 8.98
C ILE A 227 -10.84 -7.20 9.70
N ALA A 228 -10.99 -5.89 9.50
CA ALA A 228 -12.08 -5.09 10.07
C ALA A 228 -13.35 -5.17 9.21
N SER A 229 -13.20 -5.24 7.90
CA SER A 229 -14.33 -5.45 6.98
C SER A 229 -13.89 -6.11 5.67
N ASP A 230 -14.81 -6.80 5.04
CA ASP A 230 -14.63 -7.53 3.78
C ASP A 230 -15.88 -7.32 2.93
N THR A 231 -15.76 -6.52 1.87
CA THR A 231 -16.89 -6.04 1.09
C THR A 231 -16.70 -6.36 -0.39
N LYS A 232 -17.62 -7.11 -0.99
CA LYS A 232 -17.67 -7.32 -2.44
C LYS A 232 -18.31 -6.12 -3.12
N ILE A 233 -17.62 -5.57 -4.10
CA ILE A 233 -18.13 -4.49 -4.94
C ILE A 233 -18.90 -5.17 -6.09
N ARG A 234 -20.23 -4.98 -6.15
CA ARG A 234 -20.99 -5.35 -7.32
C ARG A 234 -20.66 -4.35 -8.43
N ILE A 235 -19.89 -4.76 -9.42
CA ILE A 235 -19.74 -4.00 -10.65
C ILE A 235 -21.07 -4.16 -11.37
N ALA A 236 -21.91 -3.13 -11.30
CA ALA A 236 -23.15 -3.09 -12.06
C ALA A 236 -22.78 -3.11 -13.56
N SER A 237 -23.17 -4.16 -14.25
CA SER A 237 -23.02 -4.30 -15.70
C SER A 237 -23.86 -3.23 -16.39
N GLY A 238 -23.21 -2.19 -16.93
CA GLY A 238 -23.78 -1.22 -17.86
C GLY A 238 -24.76 -0.19 -17.25
N ASN A 239 -24.40 1.06 -17.28
CA ASN A 239 -25.23 2.28 -17.05
C ASN A 239 -25.63 2.71 -15.63
N GLU A 240 -25.40 1.93 -14.56
CA GLU A 240 -25.64 2.40 -13.18
C GLU A 240 -24.38 2.87 -12.45
N SER A 241 -23.20 2.64 -12.99
CA SER A 241 -21.91 2.99 -12.37
C SER A 241 -21.72 4.49 -12.16
N GLU A 242 -22.20 5.33 -13.09
CA GLU A 242 -22.10 6.79 -12.93
C GLU A 242 -23.00 7.34 -11.82
N LYS A 243 -24.18 6.75 -11.60
CA LYS A 243 -25.09 7.19 -10.52
C LYS A 243 -24.56 6.78 -9.13
N SER A 244 -24.04 5.56 -9.00
CA SER A 244 -23.51 5.06 -7.71
C SER A 244 -22.22 5.78 -7.30
N VAL A 245 -21.34 6.11 -8.26
CA VAL A 245 -20.14 6.92 -8.01
C VAL A 245 -20.52 8.36 -7.63
N LYS A 246 -21.51 8.97 -8.30
CA LYS A 246 -22.01 10.32 -7.94
C LYS A 246 -22.65 10.36 -6.55
N ILE A 247 -23.40 9.33 -6.14
CA ILE A 247 -24.00 9.25 -4.80
C ILE A 247 -22.91 9.10 -3.73
N SER A 248 -21.87 8.28 -3.94
CA SER A 248 -20.78 8.14 -2.98
C SER A 248 -19.89 9.39 -2.89
N LEU A 249 -19.67 10.09 -4.01
CA LEU A 249 -18.94 11.37 -4.04
C LEU A 249 -19.73 12.50 -3.35
N ASN A 250 -21.05 12.57 -3.54
CA ASN A 250 -21.89 13.53 -2.87
C ASN A 250 -21.97 13.29 -1.35
N ALA A 251 -22.09 12.04 -0.90
CA ALA A 251 -22.05 11.69 0.52
C ALA A 251 -20.71 12.03 1.19
N ARG A 252 -19.59 11.93 0.46
CA ARG A 252 -18.26 12.35 0.95
C ARG A 252 -18.09 13.87 0.98
N ARG A 253 -18.70 14.58 0.04
CA ARG A 253 -18.66 16.04 -0.03
C ARG A 253 -19.46 16.67 1.12
N THR A 254 -20.65 16.15 1.42
CA THR A 254 -21.45 16.57 2.59
C THR A 254 -20.74 16.28 3.91
N ALA A 255 -20.14 15.10 4.09
CA ALA A 255 -19.38 14.76 5.30
C ALA A 255 -18.11 15.61 5.48
N LYS A 256 -17.48 16.07 4.39
CA LYS A 256 -16.33 17.00 4.46
C LYS A 256 -16.81 18.42 4.80
N GLU A 257 -17.88 18.88 4.18
CA GLU A 257 -18.49 20.20 4.46
C GLU A 257 -18.98 20.30 5.92
N GLU A 258 -19.56 19.24 6.50
CA GLU A 258 -19.92 19.17 7.92
C GLU A 258 -18.69 19.25 8.84
N ARG A 259 -17.59 18.53 8.51
CA ARG A 259 -16.34 18.61 9.30
C ARG A 259 -15.69 19.99 9.24
N ASP A 260 -15.68 20.63 8.08
CA ASP A 260 -15.13 21.96 7.90
C ASP A 260 -15.99 23.03 8.61
N ASN A 261 -17.32 22.87 8.65
CA ASN A 261 -18.24 23.70 9.41
C ASN A 261 -18.04 23.56 10.93
N VAL A 262 -17.90 22.34 11.46
CA VAL A 262 -17.61 22.09 12.88
C VAL A 262 -16.23 22.66 13.27
N ARG A 263 -15.24 22.59 12.38
CA ARG A 263 -13.91 23.16 12.63
C ARG A 263 -13.92 24.68 12.61
N SER A 264 -14.76 25.29 11.76
CA SER A 264 -14.94 26.75 11.68
C SER A 264 -15.69 27.28 12.89
N ALA A 265 -16.71 26.56 13.36
CA ALA A 265 -17.46 26.91 14.58
C ALA A 265 -16.55 26.83 15.83
N LYS A 266 -15.72 25.79 15.96
CA LYS A 266 -14.72 25.70 17.05
C LYS A 266 -13.66 26.81 17.01
N LYS A 267 -13.25 27.26 15.82
CA LYS A 267 -12.33 28.42 15.70
C LYS A 267 -13.00 29.75 16.08
N LYS A 268 -14.27 29.92 15.79
CA LYS A 268 -15.01 31.11 16.21
C LYS A 268 -15.19 31.19 17.73
N SER A 269 -15.63 30.10 18.37
CA SER A 269 -15.77 30.05 19.81
C SER A 269 -14.45 30.25 20.58
N ALA A 270 -13.33 29.71 20.03
CA ALA A 270 -11.99 29.94 20.62
C ALA A 270 -11.48 31.39 20.44
N LYS A 271 -11.98 32.13 19.44
CA LYS A 271 -11.66 33.54 19.25
C LYS A 271 -12.48 34.43 20.16
N GLU A 272 -13.73 34.08 20.40
CA GLU A 272 -14.65 34.80 21.33
C GLU A 272 -14.15 34.67 22.78
N THR A 273 -13.78 33.46 23.24
CA THR A 273 -13.17 33.23 24.56
C THR A 273 -11.84 33.97 24.77
N LYS A 274 -11.03 34.16 23.70
CA LYS A 274 -9.81 34.96 23.80
C LYS A 274 -10.10 36.47 23.91
N ASN A 275 -11.13 36.98 23.21
CA ASN A 275 -11.48 38.37 23.26
C ASN A 275 -12.06 38.76 24.65
N ASP A 276 -12.89 37.90 25.25
CA ASP A 276 -13.40 38.09 26.59
C ASP A 276 -12.31 38.07 27.67
N SER A 277 -11.21 37.29 27.46
CA SER A 277 -10.09 37.29 28.38
C SER A 277 -9.20 38.53 28.28
N TYR A 278 -9.16 39.20 27.12
CA TYR A 278 -8.45 40.49 26.96
C TYR A 278 -9.23 41.64 27.54
N LEU A 279 -10.57 41.65 27.43
CA LEU A 279 -11.43 42.69 28.04
C LEU A 279 -11.41 42.63 29.58
N ALA A 280 -11.34 41.41 30.15
CA ALA A 280 -11.23 41.22 31.59
C ALA A 280 -9.84 41.57 32.19
N ALA A 281 -8.80 41.68 31.35
CA ALA A 281 -7.47 42.11 31.79
C ALA A 281 -7.34 43.64 31.80
N ASP A 282 -7.98 44.34 30.86
CA ASP A 282 -7.94 45.82 30.79
C ASP A 282 -8.71 46.50 31.91
N GLU A 283 -9.78 45.85 32.46
CA GLU A 283 -10.53 46.38 33.65
C GLU A 283 -9.75 46.22 34.97
N ARG A 284 -8.66 45.46 35.02
CA ARG A 284 -7.83 45.31 36.23
C ARG A 284 -6.64 46.25 36.30
N GLU A 285 -6.24 46.88 35.20
CA GLU A 285 -5.14 47.86 35.16
C GLU A 285 -5.59 49.31 35.44
N SER A 286 -6.90 49.61 35.50
CA SER A 286 -7.40 50.96 35.74
C SER A 286 -7.70 51.30 37.20
N SER A 287 -7.41 50.42 38.17
CA SER A 287 -7.66 50.69 39.58
C SER A 287 -6.41 50.43 40.44
N GLY A 288 -5.44 51.32 40.33
CA GLY A 288 -4.25 51.22 41.19
C GLY A 288 -3.18 52.24 40.86
N SER A 289 -3.52 53.54 41.09
CA SER A 289 -2.51 54.57 41.25
C SER A 289 -2.58 55.02 42.69
N ASP A 290 -1.51 54.83 43.45
CA ASP A 290 -0.95 55.84 44.36
C ASP A 290 0.29 55.31 45.06
N ASP A 291 1.30 56.15 44.94
CA ASP A 291 2.43 56.40 45.84
C ASP A 291 3.53 55.36 46.14
N VAL A 292 4.72 55.72 45.78
CA VAL A 292 5.90 56.16 46.56
C VAL A 292 7.21 55.84 45.84
N GLU A 293 7.99 56.90 45.54
CA GLU A 293 9.43 56.90 45.14
C GLU A 293 10.34 56.76 46.41
N PRO A 294 11.69 56.88 46.22
CA PRO A 294 12.71 56.01 45.59
C PRO A 294 13.89 55.69 46.52
N SER A 295 14.81 54.79 46.13
CA SER A 295 16.24 54.93 46.49
C SER A 295 17.11 53.89 45.79
N SER A 296 17.92 54.31 44.88
CA SER A 296 19.41 54.32 44.84
C SER A 296 20.13 53.03 45.17
N SER A 297 20.93 52.54 44.24
CA SER A 297 22.38 52.53 44.11
C SER A 297 22.87 51.28 43.35
N GLN A 298 23.55 51.50 42.25
CA GLN A 298 24.99 51.20 41.98
C GLN A 298 25.40 49.76 42.26
N SER A 299 26.08 49.04 41.44
CA SER A 299 27.18 49.32 40.53
C SER A 299 27.66 48.01 39.90
N SER A 300 28.22 48.14 38.73
CA SER A 300 29.47 47.53 38.22
C SER A 300 29.53 45.99 38.16
N ASP A 301 30.14 45.34 37.28
CA ASP A 301 31.10 45.63 36.19
C ASP A 301 31.50 44.28 35.54
N GLN A 302 31.75 44.27 34.25
CA GLN A 302 32.83 43.57 33.54
C GLN A 302 33.05 42.06 33.84
N THR A 303 33.42 41.20 33.01
CA THR A 303 34.28 41.18 31.83
C THR A 303 34.37 39.75 31.26
N GLU A 304 34.40 39.68 29.96
CA GLU A 304 35.37 38.97 29.10
C GLU A 304 35.57 37.44 29.13
N ARG A 305 35.38 36.91 27.97
CA ARG A 305 36.36 36.27 27.05
C ARG A 305 36.73 34.80 27.22
N LYS A 306 36.64 34.21 26.12
CA LYS A 306 37.59 33.39 25.31
C LYS A 306 37.45 31.88 25.34
N LYS A 307 37.25 31.40 24.08
CA LYS A 307 38.11 30.49 23.27
C LYS A 307 38.32 29.10 23.88
N ALA A 308 38.32 28.08 23.18
CA ALA A 308 38.57 27.55 21.83
C ALA A 308 38.91 26.07 22.00
N GLU A 309 38.64 25.29 20.97
CA GLU A 309 39.39 24.13 20.52
C GLU A 309 39.56 22.91 21.43
N SER A 310 38.91 21.84 21.08
CA SER A 310 39.53 20.65 20.45
C SER A 310 38.46 19.78 19.84
#